data_98b725265dfd8d8a85be4b82dd66c8c4
#
_entry.id   98b725265dfd8d8a85be4b82dd66c8c4
#
_cell.length_a   1.000
_cell.length_b   1.000
_cell.length_c   1.000
_cell.angle_alpha   90.00
_cell.angle_beta   90.00
_cell.angle_gamma   90.00
#
_symmetry.space_group_name_H-M   'P 1'
#
loop_
_entity.id
_entity.type
_entity.pdbx_description
1 polymer ?
#
loop_
_entity_poly.entity_id
_entity_poly.type
_entity_poly.pdbx_seq_one_letter_code
_entity_poly.pdbx_strand_id
1 'polypeptide(L)'
;IMKICRKKNIFVIEDAAEVLGLKYNNKKCGSFGDISTFSFYANKQITTGEGGMISVNSQKLYNKCKSLRNLCFGKINRFNHDDIGWNYRMTNIQASLGLSQIKNINKIVKRKMEIGKKYYFNIFKNKYIKILSPKNTNSKNIYWVVGIVIKNKKILAIDVAKKLKKFGIMTRPFFWPMHEQDIFKKMKLFKKGNYPNSSYIARYGLYLPSYYKLRNNEVDYISKIVNKVLN
;
A
#
# COMPACT_ATOMS: atom_id res chain seq x y z
N ILE A 1 11.46 -16.53 4.09
CA ILE A 1 10.07 -17.01 4.31
C ILE A 1 9.80 -18.20 3.41
N MET A 2 9.79 -18.07 2.07
CA MET A 2 9.43 -19.15 1.13
C MET A 2 10.17 -20.47 1.40
N LYS A 3 11.51 -20.44 1.63
CA LYS A 3 12.29 -21.64 1.96
C LYS A 3 11.77 -22.39 3.20
N ILE A 4 11.36 -21.65 4.23
CA ILE A 4 10.81 -22.22 5.47
C ILE A 4 9.43 -22.80 5.22
N CYS A 5 8.56 -22.05 4.55
CA CYS A 5 7.19 -22.50 4.26
C CYS A 5 7.18 -23.76 3.39
N ARG A 6 8.00 -23.80 2.34
CA ARG A 6 8.12 -24.99 1.48
C ARG A 6 8.59 -26.23 2.27
N LYS A 7 9.63 -26.08 3.13
CA LYS A 7 10.11 -27.19 3.98
C LYS A 7 9.04 -27.72 4.94
N LYS A 8 8.08 -26.89 5.31
CA LYS A 8 7.01 -27.21 6.27
C LYS A 8 5.65 -27.43 5.60
N ASN A 9 5.57 -27.49 4.28
CA ASN A 9 4.32 -27.62 3.52
C ASN A 9 3.27 -26.56 3.88
N ILE A 10 3.71 -25.32 4.13
CA ILE A 10 2.84 -24.19 4.45
C ILE A 10 2.59 -23.38 3.17
N PHE A 11 1.32 -23.18 2.85
CA PHE A 11 0.92 -22.28 1.76
C PHE A 11 1.18 -20.80 2.13
N VAL A 12 1.55 -20.02 1.12
CA VAL A 12 1.88 -18.60 1.28
C VAL A 12 0.95 -17.76 0.42
N ILE A 13 0.21 -16.87 1.07
CA ILE A 13 -0.51 -15.78 0.41
C ILE A 13 0.36 -14.54 0.49
N GLU A 14 0.76 -14.00 -0.66
CA GLU A 14 1.54 -12.78 -0.75
C GLU A 14 0.61 -11.58 -0.90
N ASP A 15 0.56 -10.70 0.09
CA ASP A 15 -0.11 -9.41 -0.05
C ASP A 15 0.80 -8.44 -0.83
N ALA A 16 0.51 -8.28 -2.11
CA ALA A 16 1.21 -7.39 -3.03
C ALA A 16 0.42 -6.10 -3.32
N ALA A 17 -0.57 -5.76 -2.47
CA ALA A 17 -1.49 -4.63 -2.69
C ALA A 17 -0.79 -3.26 -2.81
N GLU A 18 0.45 -3.13 -2.34
CA GLU A 18 1.18 -1.85 -2.29
C GLU A 18 2.49 -1.87 -3.08
N VAL A 19 2.79 -2.99 -3.74
CA VAL A 19 4.12 -3.25 -4.29
C VAL A 19 4.12 -3.54 -5.80
N LEU A 20 3.06 -3.19 -6.51
CA LEU A 20 3.01 -3.37 -7.97
C LEU A 20 4.19 -2.64 -8.64
N GLY A 21 5.04 -3.41 -9.33
CA GLY A 21 6.26 -2.92 -9.96
C GLY A 21 7.52 -2.99 -9.07
N LEU A 22 7.39 -3.35 -7.78
CA LEU A 22 8.54 -3.58 -6.90
C LEU A 22 9.24 -4.89 -7.27
N LYS A 23 10.56 -4.90 -7.11
CA LYS A 23 11.39 -6.11 -7.16
C LYS A 23 12.12 -6.30 -5.84
N TYR A 24 12.16 -7.55 -5.39
CA TYR A 24 13.00 -8.01 -4.30
C TYR A 24 14.00 -9.03 -4.86
N ASN A 25 15.29 -8.80 -4.70
CA ASN A 25 16.35 -9.60 -5.32
C ASN A 25 16.09 -9.87 -6.82
N ASN A 26 15.78 -8.83 -7.58
CA ASN A 26 15.46 -8.83 -9.01
C ASN A 26 14.19 -9.61 -9.42
N LYS A 27 13.49 -10.30 -8.52
CA LYS A 27 12.22 -10.95 -8.78
C LYS A 27 11.05 -10.02 -8.44
N LYS A 28 10.03 -9.97 -9.27
CA LYS A 28 8.85 -9.11 -9.05
C LYS A 28 8.07 -9.54 -7.80
N CYS A 29 7.73 -8.60 -6.94
CA CYS A 29 6.76 -8.84 -5.87
C CYS A 29 5.39 -9.17 -6.48
N GLY A 30 4.63 -10.04 -5.80
CA GLY A 30 3.42 -10.63 -6.35
C GLY A 30 3.67 -11.94 -7.14
N SER A 31 4.91 -12.47 -7.10
CA SER A 31 5.27 -13.74 -7.76
C SER A 31 5.95 -14.75 -6.85
N PHE A 32 5.96 -14.51 -5.54
CA PHE A 32 6.63 -15.40 -4.57
C PHE A 32 5.67 -16.41 -3.96
N GLY A 33 4.45 -15.99 -3.59
CA GLY A 33 3.45 -16.82 -2.94
C GLY A 33 2.82 -17.87 -3.85
N ASP A 34 2.05 -18.76 -3.26
CA ASP A 34 1.17 -19.69 -3.98
C ASP A 34 0.00 -18.92 -4.59
N ILE A 35 -0.46 -17.90 -3.88
CA ILE A 35 -1.43 -16.89 -4.30
C ILE A 35 -0.84 -15.51 -3.98
N SER A 36 -1.01 -14.54 -4.88
CA SER A 36 -0.65 -13.16 -4.61
C SER A 36 -1.82 -12.24 -4.93
N THR A 37 -2.03 -11.22 -4.09
CA THR A 37 -3.14 -10.28 -4.21
C THR A 37 -2.63 -8.88 -4.54
N PHE A 38 -3.30 -8.20 -5.46
CA PHE A 38 -3.01 -6.83 -5.88
C PHE A 38 -4.23 -5.95 -5.66
N SER A 39 -4.01 -4.69 -5.34
CA SER A 39 -5.05 -3.68 -5.23
C SER A 39 -4.96 -2.65 -6.35
N PHE A 40 -6.12 -2.30 -6.90
CA PHE A 40 -6.28 -1.21 -7.87
C PHE A 40 -7.16 -0.09 -7.31
N TYR A 41 -7.16 0.06 -5.99
CA TYR A 41 -7.80 1.18 -5.31
C TYR A 41 -7.22 2.53 -5.76
N ALA A 42 -7.98 3.60 -5.59
CA ALA A 42 -7.70 4.93 -6.14
C ALA A 42 -6.29 5.49 -5.85
N ASN A 43 -5.66 5.11 -4.75
CA ASN A 43 -4.34 5.62 -4.35
C ASN A 43 -3.15 4.71 -4.72
N LYS A 44 -3.38 3.62 -5.43
CA LYS A 44 -2.31 2.68 -5.82
C LYS A 44 -1.50 3.18 -7.02
N GLN A 45 -0.46 2.45 -7.41
CA GLN A 45 0.41 2.81 -8.54
C GLN A 45 -0.37 2.92 -9.86
N ILE A 46 -1.32 2.02 -10.05
CA ILE A 46 -2.38 2.11 -11.06
C ILE A 46 -3.72 1.93 -10.35
N THR A 47 -4.77 2.45 -10.93
CA THR A 47 -6.10 2.38 -10.31
C THR A 47 -7.19 2.07 -11.33
N THR A 48 -8.20 1.35 -10.87
CA THR A 48 -9.47 1.15 -11.58
C THR A 48 -10.64 1.79 -10.82
N GLY A 49 -10.33 2.78 -9.93
CA GLY A 49 -11.24 3.33 -8.94
C GLY A 49 -11.31 2.40 -7.74
N GLU A 50 -12.02 1.32 -7.87
CA GLU A 50 -12.02 0.14 -7.02
C GLU A 50 -11.61 -1.07 -7.87
N GLY A 51 -11.04 -2.10 -7.24
CA GLY A 51 -10.67 -3.34 -7.91
C GLY A 51 -9.43 -3.99 -7.34
N GLY A 52 -9.15 -5.18 -7.82
CA GLY A 52 -7.99 -5.97 -7.45
C GLY A 52 -7.75 -7.11 -8.43
N MET A 53 -6.65 -7.80 -8.23
CA MET A 53 -6.28 -8.97 -9.02
C MET A 53 -5.67 -10.02 -8.11
N ILE A 54 -5.90 -11.27 -8.44
CA ILE A 54 -5.21 -12.42 -7.86
C ILE A 54 -4.34 -13.03 -8.94
N SER A 55 -3.07 -13.31 -8.62
CA SER A 55 -2.20 -14.15 -9.44
C SER A 55 -1.92 -15.48 -8.73
N VAL A 56 -1.87 -16.55 -9.49
CA VAL A 56 -1.64 -17.91 -9.01
C VAL A 56 -0.76 -18.69 -9.98
N ASN A 57 -0.03 -19.68 -9.48
CA ASN A 57 0.83 -20.56 -10.29
C ASN A 57 0.21 -21.97 -10.46
N SER A 58 -1.02 -22.19 -9.99
CA SER A 58 -1.72 -23.48 -10.00
C SER A 58 -3.04 -23.38 -10.76
N GLN A 59 -3.25 -24.26 -11.73
CA GLN A 59 -4.52 -24.33 -12.47
C GLN A 59 -5.71 -24.64 -11.54
N LYS A 60 -5.50 -25.47 -10.51
CA LYS A 60 -6.52 -25.76 -9.49
C LYS A 60 -6.95 -24.52 -8.74
N LEU A 61 -5.96 -23.71 -8.27
CA LEU A 61 -6.22 -22.45 -7.59
C LEU A 61 -6.87 -21.43 -8.53
N TYR A 62 -6.41 -21.33 -9.78
CA TYR A 62 -7.04 -20.48 -10.79
C TYR A 62 -8.52 -20.78 -10.98
N ASN A 63 -8.86 -22.07 -11.16
CA ASN A 63 -10.23 -22.49 -11.36
C ASN A 63 -11.10 -22.18 -10.14
N LYS A 64 -10.60 -22.43 -8.92
CA LYS A 64 -11.33 -22.11 -7.67
C LYS A 64 -11.53 -20.59 -7.51
N CYS A 65 -10.50 -19.78 -7.71
CA CYS A 65 -10.62 -18.32 -7.63
C CYS A 65 -11.59 -17.77 -8.69
N LYS A 66 -11.54 -18.30 -9.92
CA LYS A 66 -12.46 -17.92 -11.00
C LYS A 66 -13.91 -18.24 -10.66
N SER A 67 -14.17 -19.41 -10.08
CA SER A 67 -15.49 -19.82 -9.64
C SER A 67 -16.01 -18.94 -8.51
N LEU A 68 -15.24 -18.80 -7.42
CA LEU A 68 -15.59 -17.97 -6.26
C LEU A 68 -15.89 -16.51 -6.64
N ARG A 69 -15.06 -15.91 -7.51
CA ARG A 69 -15.25 -14.55 -8.02
C ARG A 69 -16.56 -14.38 -8.80
N ASN A 70 -17.05 -15.45 -9.42
CA ASN A 70 -18.19 -15.44 -10.31
C ASN A 70 -19.38 -16.21 -9.72
N LEU A 71 -19.68 -16.01 -8.43
CA LEU A 71 -20.87 -16.56 -7.78
C LEU A 71 -20.91 -18.10 -7.73
N CYS A 72 -19.85 -18.81 -8.02
CA CYS A 72 -19.82 -20.28 -8.14
C CYS A 72 -20.95 -20.84 -9.03
N PHE A 73 -21.24 -20.17 -10.15
CA PHE A 73 -22.23 -20.69 -11.10
C PHE A 73 -21.91 -22.10 -11.54
N GLY A 74 -22.93 -22.97 -11.54
CA GLY A 74 -22.85 -24.35 -12.01
C GLY A 74 -22.44 -24.43 -13.48
N LYS A 75 -21.78 -25.53 -13.84
CA LYS A 75 -21.29 -25.77 -15.21
C LYS A 75 -22.41 -26.06 -16.20
N ILE A 76 -23.45 -26.80 -15.75
CA ILE A 76 -24.56 -27.23 -16.59
C ILE A 76 -25.69 -26.22 -16.53
N ASN A 77 -26.04 -25.78 -15.33
CA ASN A 77 -27.09 -24.79 -15.12
C ASN A 77 -26.49 -23.56 -14.44
N ARG A 78 -26.45 -22.45 -15.17
CA ARG A 78 -25.83 -21.19 -14.73
C ARG A 78 -26.37 -20.69 -13.39
N PHE A 79 -27.65 -20.84 -13.13
CA PHE A 79 -28.30 -20.31 -11.91
C PHE A 79 -28.41 -21.36 -10.79
N ASN A 80 -27.82 -22.55 -10.97
CA ASN A 80 -27.57 -23.48 -9.91
C ASN A 80 -26.12 -23.31 -9.45
N HIS A 81 -25.92 -22.98 -8.17
CA HIS A 81 -24.60 -22.62 -7.63
C HIS A 81 -23.96 -23.85 -6.99
N ASP A 82 -22.74 -24.18 -7.43
CA ASP A 82 -21.99 -25.34 -6.91
C ASP A 82 -21.40 -25.09 -5.51
N ASP A 83 -21.29 -23.83 -5.09
CA ASP A 83 -20.71 -23.41 -3.80
C ASP A 83 -21.11 -21.95 -3.50
N ILE A 84 -20.78 -21.45 -2.30
CA ILE A 84 -20.96 -20.03 -1.94
C ILE A 84 -19.87 -19.21 -2.64
N GLY A 85 -20.28 -18.29 -3.48
CA GLY A 85 -19.38 -17.40 -4.21
C GLY A 85 -19.84 -15.94 -4.16
N TRP A 86 -19.01 -15.05 -4.70
CA TRP A 86 -19.26 -13.61 -4.68
C TRP A 86 -19.24 -13.00 -6.07
N ASN A 87 -19.90 -11.88 -6.24
CA ASN A 87 -19.71 -11.06 -7.42
C ASN A 87 -18.50 -10.10 -7.22
N TYR A 88 -17.32 -10.64 -7.42
CA TYR A 88 -16.06 -9.88 -7.40
C TYR A 88 -15.49 -9.69 -8.82
N ARG A 89 -16.36 -9.60 -9.81
CA ARG A 89 -15.97 -9.37 -11.20
C ARG A 89 -15.63 -7.91 -11.42
N MET A 90 -14.48 -7.68 -12.04
CA MET A 90 -14.13 -6.36 -12.56
C MET A 90 -14.96 -6.09 -13.83
N THR A 91 -15.52 -4.91 -13.97
CA THR A 91 -16.21 -4.51 -15.19
C THR A 91 -15.20 -4.23 -16.32
N ASN A 92 -15.64 -4.29 -17.57
CA ASN A 92 -14.80 -3.96 -18.72
C ASN A 92 -14.32 -2.49 -18.68
N ILE A 93 -15.12 -1.58 -18.15
CA ILE A 93 -14.74 -0.17 -17.95
C ILE A 93 -13.57 -0.07 -16.96
N GLN A 94 -13.67 -0.72 -15.81
CA GLN A 94 -12.58 -0.78 -14.82
C GLN A 94 -11.33 -1.44 -15.43
N ALA A 95 -11.48 -2.55 -16.12
CA ALA A 95 -10.38 -3.27 -16.75
C ALA A 95 -9.66 -2.40 -17.80
N SER A 96 -10.40 -1.63 -18.60
CA SER A 96 -9.82 -0.72 -19.61
C SER A 96 -9.00 0.41 -18.98
N LEU A 97 -9.47 0.98 -17.86
CA LEU A 97 -8.71 1.96 -17.07
C LEU A 97 -7.40 1.36 -16.55
N GLY A 98 -7.44 0.15 -16.01
CA GLY A 98 -6.25 -0.56 -15.56
C GLY A 98 -5.28 -0.87 -16.70
N LEU A 99 -5.79 -1.37 -17.83
CA LEU A 99 -5.00 -1.75 -18.99
C LEU A 99 -4.25 -0.56 -19.60
N SER A 100 -4.86 0.62 -19.66
CA SER A 100 -4.23 1.84 -20.15
C SER A 100 -3.03 2.27 -19.30
N GLN A 101 -3.12 2.06 -17.96
CA GLN A 101 -2.08 2.45 -17.02
C GLN A 101 -0.97 1.41 -16.89
N ILE A 102 -1.31 0.11 -16.93
CA ILE A 102 -0.30 -0.96 -16.74
C ILE A 102 0.78 -0.94 -17.81
N LYS A 103 0.45 -0.54 -19.04
CA LYS A 103 1.43 -0.33 -20.11
C LYS A 103 2.53 0.67 -19.75
N ASN A 104 2.23 1.61 -18.84
CA ASN A 104 3.13 2.66 -18.39
C ASN A 104 3.70 2.42 -16.98
N ILE A 105 3.52 1.23 -16.39
CA ILE A 105 3.87 0.96 -14.98
C ILE A 105 5.33 1.31 -14.65
N ASN A 106 6.27 1.00 -15.53
CA ASN A 106 7.69 1.31 -15.30
C ASN A 106 7.94 2.82 -15.21
N LYS A 107 7.27 3.62 -16.06
CA LYS A 107 7.33 5.09 -16.04
C LYS A 107 6.72 5.65 -14.75
N ILE A 108 5.58 5.11 -14.33
CA ILE A 108 4.89 5.50 -13.09
C ILE A 108 5.78 5.20 -11.88
N VAL A 109 6.32 3.99 -11.78
CA VAL A 109 7.19 3.57 -10.67
C VAL A 109 8.46 4.42 -10.64
N LYS A 110 9.12 4.64 -11.79
CA LYS A 110 10.30 5.51 -11.88
C LYS A 110 9.99 6.92 -11.32
N ARG A 111 8.87 7.52 -11.76
CA ARG A 111 8.47 8.85 -11.29
C ARG A 111 8.16 8.88 -9.79
N LYS A 112 7.47 7.88 -9.26
CA LYS A 112 7.22 7.76 -7.82
C LYS A 112 8.52 7.68 -7.02
N MET A 113 9.50 6.95 -7.52
CA MET A 113 10.83 6.87 -6.90
C MET A 113 11.56 8.21 -6.92
N GLU A 114 11.47 8.98 -8.00
CA GLU A 114 12.05 10.33 -8.10
C GLU A 114 11.42 11.27 -7.07
N ILE A 115 10.08 11.28 -6.98
CA ILE A 115 9.34 12.07 -5.99
C ILE A 115 9.78 11.70 -4.56
N GLY A 116 9.80 10.42 -4.23
CA GLY A 116 10.19 9.95 -2.91
C GLY A 116 11.64 10.30 -2.54
N LYS A 117 12.58 10.15 -3.49
CA LYS A 117 13.97 10.56 -3.31
C LYS A 117 14.08 12.07 -3.09
N LYS A 118 13.35 12.88 -3.86
CA LYS A 118 13.37 14.34 -3.73
C LYS A 118 12.85 14.77 -2.36
N TYR A 119 11.75 14.21 -1.89
CA TYR A 119 11.28 14.42 -0.50
C TYR A 119 12.35 14.05 0.53
N TYR A 120 12.98 12.87 0.36
CA TYR A 120 14.03 12.44 1.27
C TYR A 120 15.13 13.50 1.36
N PHE A 121 15.73 13.93 0.23
CA PHE A 121 16.81 14.90 0.23
C PHE A 121 16.41 16.27 0.77
N ASN A 122 15.16 16.69 0.58
CA ASN A 122 14.67 17.96 1.07
C ASN A 122 14.37 17.97 2.59
N ILE A 123 14.13 16.79 3.19
CA ILE A 123 13.59 16.70 4.55
C ILE A 123 14.54 15.96 5.52
N PHE A 124 15.44 15.07 5.04
CA PHE A 124 16.19 14.15 5.92
C PHE A 124 17.08 14.85 6.96
N LYS A 125 17.51 16.09 6.72
CA LYS A 125 18.31 16.90 7.65
C LYS A 125 17.48 17.51 8.79
N ASN A 126 16.16 17.51 8.68
CA ASN A 126 15.30 18.04 9.73
C ASN A 126 15.34 17.10 10.97
N LYS A 127 15.87 17.64 12.09
CA LYS A 127 16.04 16.87 13.33
C LYS A 127 14.74 16.39 13.96
N TYR A 128 13.62 17.04 13.63
CA TYR A 128 12.30 16.70 14.18
C TYR A 128 11.52 15.69 13.34
N ILE A 129 12.06 15.26 12.21
CA ILE A 129 11.41 14.33 11.28
C ILE A 129 12.26 13.07 11.11
N LYS A 130 11.59 11.92 11.03
CA LYS A 130 12.15 10.69 10.50
C LYS A 130 11.48 10.40 9.15
N ILE A 131 12.25 10.30 8.10
CA ILE A 131 11.83 9.86 6.78
C ILE A 131 12.62 8.62 6.38
N LEU A 132 11.98 7.66 5.70
CA LEU A 132 12.67 6.44 5.27
C LEU A 132 13.67 6.74 4.16
N SER A 133 14.90 6.26 4.34
CA SER A 133 15.94 6.35 3.32
C SER A 133 15.54 5.56 2.06
N PRO A 134 15.84 6.07 0.86
CA PRO A 134 15.69 5.32 -0.38
C PRO A 134 16.67 4.15 -0.52
N LYS A 135 17.73 4.11 0.30
CA LYS A 135 18.73 3.04 0.27
C LYS A 135 18.18 1.79 0.96
N ASN A 136 18.19 0.69 0.24
CA ASN A 136 17.90 -0.65 0.73
C ASN A 136 18.77 -1.64 -0.06
N THR A 137 19.27 -2.68 0.60
CA THR A 137 20.16 -3.68 0.00
C THR A 137 19.42 -4.62 -0.97
N ASN A 138 18.20 -5.01 -0.66
CA ASN A 138 17.49 -6.08 -1.36
C ASN A 138 16.33 -5.59 -2.25
N SER A 139 15.86 -4.36 -2.03
CA SER A 139 14.76 -3.78 -2.80
C SER A 139 14.93 -2.26 -2.92
N LYS A 140 14.30 -1.66 -3.94
CA LYS A 140 14.23 -0.20 -4.10
C LYS A 140 12.83 0.21 -3.70
N ASN A 141 12.69 1.12 -2.72
CA ASN A 141 11.39 1.63 -2.34
C ASN A 141 10.72 2.33 -3.55
N ILE A 142 9.56 1.86 -3.94
CA ILE A 142 8.76 2.44 -5.03
C ILE A 142 7.82 3.55 -4.56
N TYR A 143 7.84 3.85 -3.26
CA TYR A 143 7.07 4.93 -2.64
C TYR A 143 5.58 4.93 -3.02
N TRP A 144 4.88 3.83 -2.70
CA TRP A 144 3.41 3.89 -2.73
C TRP A 144 2.93 5.15 -2.02
N VAL A 145 3.48 5.42 -0.84
CA VAL A 145 3.33 6.69 -0.12
C VAL A 145 4.68 7.22 0.36
N VAL A 146 4.79 8.51 0.57
CA VAL A 146 5.94 9.13 1.22
C VAL A 146 5.57 9.43 2.66
N GLY A 147 5.97 8.54 3.56
CA GLY A 147 5.69 8.65 4.99
C GLY A 147 6.77 9.41 5.73
N ILE A 148 6.35 10.24 6.66
CA ILE A 148 7.22 10.89 7.66
C ILE A 148 6.70 10.60 9.07
N VAL A 149 7.60 10.56 10.04
CA VAL A 149 7.27 10.39 11.46
C VAL A 149 7.86 11.56 12.24
N ILE A 150 7.02 12.22 13.02
CA ILE A 150 7.39 13.36 13.86
C ILE A 150 8.08 12.83 15.12
N LYS A 151 9.30 13.30 15.38
CA LYS A 151 10.08 12.88 16.55
C LYS A 151 9.70 13.62 17.83
N ASN A 152 9.17 14.84 17.70
CA ASN A 152 8.72 15.61 18.84
C ASN A 152 7.38 15.07 19.37
N LYS A 153 7.44 14.35 20.47
CA LYS A 153 6.26 13.71 21.10
C LYS A 153 5.22 14.70 21.67
N LYS A 154 5.55 16.00 21.70
CA LYS A 154 4.59 17.04 22.16
C LYS A 154 3.62 17.46 21.05
N ILE A 155 3.88 17.09 19.78
CA ILE A 155 3.09 17.50 18.61
C ILE A 155 2.57 16.26 17.89
N LEU A 156 1.26 16.08 17.85
CA LEU A 156 0.63 14.96 17.15
C LEU A 156 0.62 15.19 15.62
N ALA A 157 0.65 14.10 14.87
CA ALA A 157 0.56 14.16 13.41
C ALA A 157 -0.69 14.89 12.91
N ILE A 158 -1.82 14.77 13.63
CA ILE A 158 -3.06 15.47 13.28
C ILE A 158 -2.93 16.99 13.37
N ASP A 159 -2.16 17.50 14.32
CA ASP A 159 -1.97 18.95 14.48
C ASP A 159 -1.04 19.49 13.40
N VAL A 160 -0.03 18.71 13.02
CA VAL A 160 0.82 19.02 11.85
C VAL A 160 -0.01 19.01 10.57
N ALA A 161 -0.89 18.02 10.39
CA ALA A 161 -1.78 17.93 9.25
C ALA A 161 -2.70 19.17 9.14
N LYS A 162 -3.27 19.64 10.27
CA LYS A 162 -4.08 20.88 10.32
C LYS A 162 -3.26 22.11 9.91
N LYS A 163 -2.02 22.23 10.38
CA LYS A 163 -1.12 23.32 9.99
C LYS A 163 -0.77 23.28 8.50
N LEU A 164 -0.43 22.11 7.97
CA LEU A 164 -0.13 21.91 6.54
C LEU A 164 -1.33 22.23 5.65
N LYS A 165 -2.55 21.88 6.09
CA LYS A 165 -3.79 22.20 5.37
C LYS A 165 -3.97 23.71 5.14
N LYS A 166 -3.53 24.58 6.08
CA LYS A 166 -3.58 26.05 5.93
C LYS A 166 -2.72 26.55 4.75
N PHE A 167 -1.75 25.75 4.31
CA PHE A 167 -0.90 26.02 3.15
C PHE A 167 -1.32 25.24 1.90
N GLY A 168 -2.56 24.68 1.88
CA GLY A 168 -3.07 23.91 0.75
C GLY A 168 -2.49 22.49 0.64
N ILE A 169 -1.77 22.00 1.66
CA ILE A 169 -1.13 20.69 1.64
C ILE A 169 -2.00 19.69 2.38
N MET A 170 -2.64 18.79 1.61
CA MET A 170 -3.45 17.70 2.15
C MET A 170 -2.56 16.49 2.45
N THR A 171 -2.68 15.97 3.66
CA THR A 171 -1.94 14.78 4.13
C THR A 171 -2.91 13.68 4.56
N ARG A 172 -2.38 12.48 4.80
CA ARG A 172 -3.17 11.38 5.37
C ARG A 172 -2.45 10.87 6.62
N PRO A 173 -3.19 10.45 7.66
CA PRO A 173 -2.60 9.82 8.83
C PRO A 173 -2.04 8.45 8.47
N PHE A 174 -1.08 7.96 9.25
CA PHE A 174 -0.74 6.54 9.21
C PHE A 174 -1.89 5.69 9.74
N PHE A 175 -1.86 4.41 9.38
CA PHE A 175 -2.90 3.46 9.76
C PHE A 175 -2.98 3.27 11.26
N TRP A 176 -4.21 3.21 11.77
CA TRP A 176 -4.45 2.91 13.16
C TRP A 176 -4.10 1.44 13.45
N PRO A 177 -3.35 1.12 14.52
CA PRO A 177 -2.85 -0.23 14.73
C PRO A 177 -3.97 -1.21 15.08
N MET A 178 -3.83 -2.46 14.63
CA MET A 178 -4.84 -3.49 14.79
C MET A 178 -5.24 -3.72 16.25
N HIS A 179 -4.26 -3.72 17.17
CA HIS A 179 -4.52 -3.92 18.59
C HIS A 179 -5.25 -2.74 19.28
N GLU A 180 -5.33 -1.60 18.63
CA GLU A 180 -6.05 -0.42 19.08
C GLU A 180 -7.39 -0.21 18.38
N GLN A 181 -7.73 -1.02 17.37
CA GLN A 181 -9.04 -0.97 16.71
C GLN A 181 -10.14 -1.33 17.71
N ASP A 182 -11.15 -0.48 17.83
CA ASP A 182 -12.20 -0.64 18.83
C ASP A 182 -12.99 -1.94 18.64
N ILE A 183 -13.21 -2.35 17.41
CA ILE A 183 -13.87 -3.64 17.11
C ILE A 183 -13.05 -4.81 17.68
N PHE A 184 -11.73 -4.82 17.52
CA PHE A 184 -10.90 -5.91 18.02
C PHE A 184 -10.69 -5.88 19.53
N LYS A 185 -10.76 -4.68 20.14
CA LYS A 185 -10.84 -4.56 21.62
C LYS A 185 -12.13 -5.17 22.14
N LYS A 186 -13.30 -4.85 21.50
CA LYS A 186 -14.59 -5.45 21.85
C LYS A 186 -14.59 -6.96 21.70
N MET A 187 -13.97 -7.48 20.63
CA MET A 187 -13.81 -8.93 20.38
C MET A 187 -12.75 -9.59 21.30
N LYS A 188 -12.02 -8.83 22.10
CA LYS A 188 -10.94 -9.33 22.99
C LYS A 188 -9.85 -10.13 22.25
N LEU A 189 -9.59 -9.81 20.98
CA LEU A 189 -8.64 -10.56 20.14
C LEU A 189 -7.18 -10.34 20.53
N PHE A 190 -6.86 -9.23 21.19
CA PHE A 190 -5.51 -8.94 21.66
C PHE A 190 -5.45 -9.04 23.16
N LYS A 191 -4.56 -9.90 23.65
CA LYS A 191 -4.15 -9.86 25.07
C LYS A 191 -3.46 -8.53 25.34
N LYS A 192 -3.40 -8.10 26.63
CA LYS A 192 -2.62 -6.91 27.03
C LYS A 192 -1.18 -7.08 26.53
N GLY A 193 -0.87 -6.48 25.39
CA GLY A 193 0.44 -6.47 24.76
C GLY A 193 0.92 -5.04 24.59
N ASN A 194 2.21 -4.83 24.74
CA ASN A 194 2.81 -3.52 24.51
C ASN A 194 3.38 -3.47 23.09
N TYR A 195 2.76 -2.65 22.22
CA TYR A 195 3.19 -2.45 20.84
C TYR A 195 3.59 -0.97 20.60
N PRO A 196 4.64 -0.47 21.30
CA PRO A 196 4.94 0.95 21.37
C PRO A 196 5.26 1.57 20.00
N ASN A 197 5.92 0.82 19.12
CA ASN A 197 6.31 1.33 17.82
C ASN A 197 5.11 1.56 16.90
N SER A 198 4.15 0.63 16.84
CA SER A 198 2.97 0.80 16.00
C SER A 198 2.05 1.89 16.55
N SER A 199 1.86 1.96 17.85
CA SER A 199 1.13 3.05 18.53
C SER A 199 1.79 4.41 18.31
N TYR A 200 3.13 4.47 18.38
CA TYR A 200 3.88 5.70 18.09
C TYR A 200 3.71 6.16 16.64
N ILE A 201 3.87 5.25 15.68
CA ILE A 201 3.75 5.59 14.26
C ILE A 201 2.33 6.06 13.93
N ALA A 202 1.30 5.46 14.51
CA ALA A 202 -0.08 5.87 14.29
C ALA A 202 -0.37 7.31 14.76
N ARG A 203 0.23 7.73 15.88
CA ARG A 203 -0.01 9.07 16.46
C ARG A 203 0.87 10.15 15.87
N TYR A 204 2.08 9.79 15.45
CA TYR A 204 3.13 10.74 15.01
C TYR A 204 3.48 10.60 13.53
N GLY A 205 2.90 9.64 12.83
CA GLY A 205 3.11 9.41 11.41
C GLY A 205 2.04 10.02 10.53
N LEU A 206 2.46 10.57 9.41
CA LEU A 206 1.58 10.99 8.32
C LEU A 206 2.30 10.79 6.98
N TYR A 207 1.55 10.73 5.90
CA TYR A 207 2.15 10.70 4.57
C TYR A 207 1.74 11.90 3.72
N LEU A 208 2.72 12.35 2.95
CA LEU A 208 2.68 13.54 2.12
C LEU A 208 2.08 13.23 0.75
N PRO A 209 1.57 14.23 0.02
CA PRO A 209 1.16 14.08 -1.36
C PRO A 209 2.27 13.44 -2.21
N SER A 210 1.96 12.38 -2.93
CA SER A 210 2.96 11.66 -3.73
C SER A 210 2.37 10.98 -4.97
N TYR A 211 1.32 11.56 -5.57
CA TYR A 211 0.78 11.07 -6.83
C TYR A 211 1.79 11.27 -7.97
N TYR A 212 1.73 10.41 -8.99
CA TYR A 212 2.83 10.32 -9.96
C TYR A 212 2.99 11.56 -10.85
N LYS A 213 1.95 12.40 -11.00
CA LYS A 213 2.01 13.67 -11.75
C LYS A 213 2.49 14.86 -10.92
N LEU A 214 2.77 14.69 -9.63
CA LEU A 214 3.27 15.76 -8.75
C LEU A 214 4.58 16.33 -9.32
N ARG A 215 4.62 17.65 -9.55
CA ARG A 215 5.76 18.34 -10.15
C ARG A 215 6.87 18.55 -9.13
N ASN A 216 8.11 18.71 -9.60
CA ASN A 216 9.26 18.87 -8.72
C ASN A 216 9.18 20.14 -7.86
N ASN A 217 8.70 21.25 -8.41
CA ASN A 217 8.48 22.49 -7.65
C ASN A 217 7.39 22.34 -6.58
N GLU A 218 6.39 21.52 -6.80
CA GLU A 218 5.38 21.20 -5.78
C GLU A 218 6.00 20.38 -4.64
N VAL A 219 6.86 19.41 -4.95
CA VAL A 219 7.61 18.66 -3.93
C VAL A 219 8.51 19.60 -3.12
N ASP A 220 9.19 20.57 -3.77
CA ASP A 220 10.04 21.57 -3.10
C ASP A 220 9.20 22.45 -2.17
N TYR A 221 8.08 22.96 -2.67
CA TYR A 221 7.14 23.76 -1.87
C TYR A 221 6.66 23.01 -0.64
N ILE A 222 6.14 21.79 -0.84
CA ILE A 222 5.64 20.96 0.26
C ILE A 222 6.76 20.70 1.28
N SER A 223 7.95 20.35 0.83
CA SER A 223 9.09 20.09 1.71
C SER A 223 9.48 21.33 2.52
N LYS A 224 9.51 22.51 1.88
CA LYS A 224 9.77 23.79 2.54
C LYS A 224 8.77 24.07 3.65
N ILE A 225 7.47 23.89 3.37
CA ILE A 225 6.40 24.12 4.35
C ILE A 225 6.47 23.08 5.48
N VAL A 226 6.72 21.82 5.18
CA VAL A 226 6.90 20.76 6.20
C VAL A 226 8.05 21.12 7.15
N ASN A 227 9.19 21.54 6.62
CA ASN A 227 10.32 22.00 7.44
C ASN A 227 9.95 23.22 8.29
N LYS A 228 9.24 24.22 7.72
CA LYS A 228 8.79 25.41 8.45
C LYS A 228 7.83 25.09 9.61
N VAL A 229 6.90 24.16 9.41
CA VAL A 229 5.87 23.83 10.39
C VAL A 229 6.44 23.00 11.55
N LEU A 230 7.55 22.29 11.33
CA LEU A 230 8.15 21.36 12.30
C LEU A 230 9.48 21.86 12.90
N ASN A 231 9.98 22.99 12.47
CA ASN A 231 11.06 23.72 13.15
C ASN A 231 10.49 24.67 14.21
#